data_3e7e9952a48518c5d618e0845da0a4ff
#
_entry.id   3e7e9952a48518c5d618e0845da0a4ff
#
_cell.length_a   1.000
_cell.length_b   1.000
_cell.length_c   1.000
_cell.angle_alpha   90.00
_cell.angle_beta   90.00
_cell.angle_gamma   90.00
#
_symmetry.space_group_name_H-M   'P 1'
#
loop_
_entity.id
_entity.type
_entity.pdbx_description
1 polymer ?
#
loop_
_entity_poly.entity_id
_entity_poly.type
_entity_poly.pdbx_seq_one_letter_code
_entity_poly.pdbx_strand_id
1 'polypeptide(L)'
;MRMGVCPESGSHIRTLSIAFLFVFIVSCPARGHAQASYSIEPKPGVGHTIRVPFQYEHPDLGAFELYYELGRAFDPAKRTVFVVGDGQQYYVRKGLIEPLQEEIFGDRFNVVGLIGRGANEVAVQHVKHGELIDWLEAYGVFKSSEWVEDIESVRKDLLGTSGKVCFYGRSGGATLVHQFLAKHAGHVLAVFTQASYNPFLDVEFGLSSDTFWDDIAHSDAALQPTLLEALSRHSSDRSRIVLLLQRQNFFVPANQIAAERAKLIHALHDWDQAVIDKLSEDYQVNTILKTLAAPDPAANVREFELYAPIFAQRHGHVRERIDPDFEVSELFSQPLLGMLENKQIAMPTMDFHSAHRMEADVFLLAGRFDHDVDYRSQLALASAYPNHRLLLLSDDHSFMELKKTGLYPRLVQTALAEGVDGPAKAGVENQLRALVYREF
;
A
#
# COMPACT_ATOMS: atom_id res chain seq x y z
N MET A 1 -72.92 -1.52 8.12
CA MET A 1 -71.92 -0.59 7.65
C MET A 1 -70.62 -1.35 7.45
N ARG A 2 -70.21 -1.60 6.22
CA ARG A 2 -69.03 -2.39 5.86
C ARG A 2 -67.84 -1.46 5.72
N MET A 3 -66.76 -1.72 6.46
CA MET A 3 -65.45 -1.10 6.25
C MET A 3 -64.64 -1.96 5.27
N GLY A 4 -64.15 -1.33 4.20
CA GLY A 4 -63.31 -1.96 3.23
C GLY A 4 -61.85 -1.98 3.69
N VAL A 5 -61.18 -3.09 3.44
CA VAL A 5 -59.75 -3.32 3.66
C VAL A 5 -59.06 -2.98 2.36
N CYS A 6 -58.09 -2.07 2.43
CA CYS A 6 -57.13 -1.80 1.33
C CYS A 6 -55.93 -2.74 1.42
N PRO A 7 -55.39 -3.29 0.31
CA PRO A 7 -54.24 -4.17 0.35
C PRO A 7 -52.92 -3.34 0.34
N GLU A 8 -52.03 -3.72 1.20
CA GLU A 8 -50.66 -3.24 1.27
C GLU A 8 -49.85 -3.68 0.01
N SER A 9 -49.31 -2.73 -0.70
CA SER A 9 -48.35 -2.96 -1.78
C SER A 9 -46.94 -3.10 -1.19
N GLY A 10 -46.45 -4.34 -1.09
CA GLY A 10 -45.09 -4.63 -0.69
C GLY A 10 -44.09 -4.21 -1.80
N SER A 11 -43.35 -3.15 -1.57
CA SER A 11 -42.18 -2.82 -2.39
C SER A 11 -40.97 -3.56 -1.87
N HIS A 12 -40.55 -4.62 -2.56
CA HIS A 12 -39.24 -5.24 -2.37
C HIS A 12 -38.14 -4.29 -2.81
N ILE A 13 -37.58 -3.54 -1.89
CA ILE A 13 -36.30 -2.86 -2.11
C ILE A 13 -35.21 -3.94 -2.10
N ARG A 14 -34.73 -4.31 -3.28
CA ARG A 14 -33.50 -5.10 -3.41
C ARG A 14 -32.33 -4.18 -3.02
N THR A 15 -31.81 -4.39 -1.83
CA THR A 15 -30.56 -3.78 -1.36
C THR A 15 -29.43 -4.38 -2.20
N LEU A 16 -28.94 -3.64 -3.17
CA LEU A 16 -27.66 -3.95 -3.80
C LEU A 16 -26.57 -3.60 -2.78
N SER A 17 -26.00 -4.62 -2.17
CA SER A 17 -24.75 -4.49 -1.41
C SER A 17 -23.62 -4.23 -2.41
N ILE A 18 -23.28 -2.95 -2.57
CA ILE A 18 -22.09 -2.54 -3.31
C ILE A 18 -20.93 -2.63 -2.31
N ALA A 19 -20.12 -3.67 -2.42
CA ALA A 19 -18.84 -3.77 -1.76
C ALA A 19 -17.94 -2.64 -2.29
N PHE A 20 -17.77 -1.57 -1.50
CA PHE A 20 -16.85 -0.49 -1.82
C PHE A 20 -15.44 -0.91 -1.44
N LEU A 21 -14.67 -1.18 -2.45
CA LEU A 21 -13.25 -1.48 -2.39
C LEU A 21 -12.46 -0.17 -2.29
N PHE A 22 -11.53 -0.09 -1.34
CA PHE A 22 -10.53 0.96 -1.31
C PHE A 22 -9.74 0.97 -2.61
N VAL A 23 -9.89 2.01 -3.35
CA VAL A 23 -9.18 2.19 -4.60
C VAL A 23 -8.23 3.36 -4.42
N PHE A 24 -6.98 3.06 -4.04
CA PHE A 24 -5.89 3.95 -4.42
C PHE A 24 -5.74 3.83 -5.95
N ILE A 25 -6.68 4.42 -6.68
CA ILE A 25 -6.57 4.53 -8.12
C ILE A 25 -5.57 5.64 -8.41
N VAL A 26 -4.34 5.26 -8.73
CA VAL A 26 -3.45 6.13 -9.48
C VAL A 26 -3.92 6.09 -10.94
N SER A 27 -5.06 6.70 -11.22
CA SER A 27 -5.45 7.05 -12.57
C SER A 27 -5.41 8.57 -12.69
N CYS A 28 -4.33 9.08 -13.22
CA CYS A 28 -4.13 10.49 -13.53
C CYS A 28 -4.89 10.83 -14.83
N PRO A 29 -5.86 11.73 -14.85
CA PRO A 29 -6.30 12.34 -16.09
C PRO A 29 -5.32 13.46 -16.44
N ALA A 30 -4.27 13.13 -17.18
CA ALA A 30 -3.36 14.14 -17.69
C ALA A 30 -4.03 14.95 -18.81
N ARG A 31 -4.06 16.28 -18.66
CA ARG A 31 -4.22 17.15 -19.80
C ARG A 31 -2.94 17.11 -20.64
N GLY A 32 -3.03 16.52 -21.83
CA GLY A 32 -2.16 16.83 -22.96
C GLY A 32 -0.93 15.96 -23.19
N HIS A 33 -0.68 14.91 -22.41
CA HIS A 33 0.23 13.82 -22.81
C HIS A 33 -0.49 12.52 -22.55
N ALA A 34 -0.61 11.67 -23.54
CA ALA A 34 -1.24 10.37 -23.44
C ALA A 34 -0.49 9.51 -22.41
N GLN A 35 -0.79 9.71 -21.15
CA GLN A 35 -0.61 8.65 -20.17
C GLN A 35 -1.64 7.61 -20.55
N ALA A 36 -1.16 6.47 -21.06
CA ALA A 36 -1.98 5.31 -21.19
C ALA A 36 -2.56 5.01 -19.80
N SER A 37 -3.78 5.49 -19.56
CA SER A 37 -4.63 4.91 -18.55
C SER A 37 -4.87 3.50 -19.03
N TYR A 38 -4.05 2.56 -18.56
CA TYR A 38 -4.30 1.15 -18.80
C TYR A 38 -5.61 0.83 -18.08
N SER A 39 -6.71 0.95 -18.77
CA SER A 39 -7.92 0.24 -18.43
C SER A 39 -7.61 -1.24 -18.69
N ILE A 40 -6.91 -1.87 -17.74
CA ILE A 40 -6.64 -3.30 -17.79
C ILE A 40 -8.02 -3.96 -17.68
N GLU A 41 -8.51 -4.53 -18.76
CA GLU A 41 -9.73 -5.33 -18.72
C GLU A 41 -9.46 -6.57 -17.87
N PRO A 42 -10.28 -6.83 -16.83
CA PRO A 42 -10.13 -8.03 -16.03
C PRO A 42 -10.25 -9.28 -16.90
N LYS A 43 -9.21 -10.11 -16.90
CA LYS A 43 -9.24 -11.44 -17.46
C LYS A 43 -9.17 -12.44 -16.32
N PRO A 44 -10.10 -13.42 -16.22
CA PRO A 44 -10.04 -14.40 -15.16
C PRO A 44 -8.81 -15.30 -15.34
N GLY A 45 -7.90 -15.22 -14.38
CA GLY A 45 -6.84 -16.19 -14.19
C GLY A 45 -7.38 -17.52 -13.63
N VAL A 46 -6.47 -18.42 -13.26
CA VAL A 46 -6.84 -19.70 -12.63
C VAL A 46 -6.97 -19.47 -11.12
N GLY A 47 -8.22 -19.37 -10.65
CA GLY A 47 -8.54 -19.14 -9.24
C GLY A 47 -8.48 -20.41 -8.40
N HIS A 48 -7.96 -20.30 -7.19
CA HIS A 48 -7.90 -21.35 -6.18
C HIS A 48 -8.38 -20.82 -4.84
N THR A 49 -8.80 -21.72 -3.96
CA THR A 49 -9.13 -21.41 -2.58
C THR A 49 -8.45 -22.39 -1.63
N ILE A 50 -8.03 -21.89 -0.47
CA ILE A 50 -7.58 -22.71 0.65
C ILE A 50 -8.31 -22.29 1.91
N ARG A 51 -8.49 -23.25 2.81
CA ARG A 51 -9.12 -22.97 4.10
C ARG A 51 -8.06 -22.47 5.09
N VAL A 52 -8.25 -21.25 5.64
CA VAL A 52 -7.38 -20.65 6.65
C VAL A 52 -8.18 -20.22 7.87
N PRO A 53 -7.59 -20.22 9.08
CA PRO A 53 -8.31 -19.77 10.28
C PRO A 53 -8.47 -18.23 10.27
N PHE A 54 -9.46 -17.71 11.02
CA PHE A 54 -9.54 -16.29 11.29
C PHE A 54 -8.29 -15.77 12.02
N GLN A 55 -7.80 -16.55 12.99
CA GLN A 55 -6.58 -16.28 13.72
C GLN A 55 -5.77 -17.59 13.86
N TYR A 56 -4.50 -17.57 13.44
CA TYR A 56 -3.65 -18.77 13.48
C TYR A 56 -3.31 -19.23 14.90
N GLU A 57 -3.27 -18.29 15.85
CA GLU A 57 -3.07 -18.60 17.27
C GLU A 57 -4.33 -19.17 17.94
N HIS A 58 -5.52 -18.91 17.37
CA HIS A 58 -6.83 -19.30 17.88
C HIS A 58 -7.68 -19.94 16.77
N PRO A 59 -7.28 -21.11 16.23
CA PRO A 59 -7.99 -21.74 15.11
C PRO A 59 -9.39 -22.23 15.46
N ASP A 60 -9.72 -22.34 16.73
CA ASP A 60 -11.06 -22.66 17.27
C ASP A 60 -12.08 -21.54 17.04
N LEU A 61 -11.66 -20.29 16.78
CA LEU A 61 -12.55 -19.19 16.42
C LEU A 61 -13.21 -19.35 15.05
N GLY A 62 -12.75 -20.33 14.24
CA GLY A 62 -13.31 -20.64 12.93
C GLY A 62 -12.34 -20.37 11.78
N ALA A 63 -12.84 -20.50 10.55
CA ALA A 63 -12.02 -20.41 9.35
C ALA A 63 -12.85 -19.96 8.16
N PHE A 64 -12.17 -19.50 7.11
CA PHE A 64 -12.78 -19.07 5.86
C PHE A 64 -11.96 -19.57 4.65
N GLU A 65 -12.55 -19.47 3.45
CA GLU A 65 -11.90 -19.83 2.19
C GLU A 65 -11.14 -18.62 1.66
N LEU A 66 -9.80 -18.65 1.76
CA LEU A 66 -8.92 -17.62 1.21
C LEU A 66 -8.72 -17.87 -0.29
N TYR A 67 -8.95 -16.83 -1.09
CA TYR A 67 -8.79 -16.90 -2.54
C TYR A 67 -7.40 -16.40 -2.97
N TYR A 68 -6.76 -17.13 -3.88
CA TYR A 68 -5.59 -16.68 -4.62
C TYR A 68 -5.74 -17.01 -6.11
N GLU A 69 -5.00 -16.33 -6.97
CA GLU A 69 -5.16 -16.45 -8.43
C GLU A 69 -3.81 -16.60 -9.11
N LEU A 70 -3.71 -17.59 -10.00
CA LEU A 70 -2.59 -17.71 -10.94
C LEU A 70 -2.92 -16.90 -12.19
N GLY A 71 -1.96 -16.16 -12.72
CA GLY A 71 -2.12 -15.46 -13.97
C GLY A 71 -2.29 -16.41 -15.16
N ARG A 72 -1.63 -17.58 -15.12
CA ARG A 72 -1.74 -18.66 -16.12
C ARG A 72 -1.68 -20.02 -15.45
N ALA A 73 -1.92 -21.09 -16.24
CA ALA A 73 -1.77 -22.45 -15.75
C ALA A 73 -0.37 -22.68 -15.17
N PHE A 74 -0.30 -23.35 -14.02
CA PHE A 74 0.94 -23.62 -13.30
C PHE A 74 1.87 -24.51 -14.09
N ASP A 75 3.14 -24.12 -14.20
CA ASP A 75 4.22 -24.88 -14.83
C ASP A 75 5.31 -25.19 -13.78
N PRO A 76 5.50 -26.46 -13.37
CA PRO A 76 6.46 -26.81 -12.34
C PRO A 76 7.93 -26.57 -12.73
N ALA A 77 8.23 -26.32 -14.01
CA ALA A 77 9.56 -25.99 -14.48
C ALA A 77 9.94 -24.52 -14.29
N LYS A 78 8.96 -23.65 -13.99
CA LYS A 78 9.16 -22.19 -13.81
C LYS A 78 9.29 -21.83 -12.33
N ARG A 79 10.10 -20.80 -12.06
CA ARG A 79 10.07 -20.15 -10.74
C ARG A 79 8.69 -19.55 -10.50
N THR A 80 8.23 -19.60 -9.26
CA THR A 80 6.96 -19.01 -8.84
C THR A 80 7.20 -17.67 -8.18
N VAL A 81 6.48 -16.63 -8.61
CA VAL A 81 6.50 -15.28 -8.04
C VAL A 81 5.16 -15.03 -7.36
N PHE A 82 5.22 -14.77 -6.07
CA PHE A 82 4.08 -14.28 -5.31
C PHE A 82 4.01 -12.75 -5.40
N VAL A 83 2.90 -12.27 -5.92
CA VAL A 83 2.59 -10.84 -5.98
C VAL A 83 1.72 -10.50 -4.79
N VAL A 84 2.25 -9.66 -3.90
CA VAL A 84 1.65 -9.39 -2.61
C VAL A 84 1.07 -7.98 -2.58
N GLY A 85 -0.21 -7.86 -2.25
CA GLY A 85 -0.87 -6.62 -1.87
C GLY A 85 -1.28 -6.68 -0.40
N ASP A 86 -1.38 -5.54 0.25
CA ASP A 86 -1.73 -5.44 1.66
C ASP A 86 -3.21 -5.16 1.94
N GLY A 87 -4.07 -5.33 0.92
CA GLY A 87 -5.50 -5.02 0.99
C GLY A 87 -5.85 -3.57 0.66
N GLN A 88 -4.91 -2.65 0.67
CA GLN A 88 -5.10 -1.26 0.24
C GLN A 88 -4.81 -1.07 -1.25
N GLN A 89 -4.08 -2.02 -1.88
CA GLN A 89 -3.55 -1.87 -3.22
C GLN A 89 -4.36 -2.65 -4.24
N TYR A 90 -4.83 -1.94 -5.24
CA TYR A 90 -5.76 -2.48 -6.20
C TYR A 90 -5.12 -3.40 -7.28
N TYR A 91 -3.78 -3.36 -7.45
CA TYR A 91 -3.11 -4.16 -8.46
C TYR A 91 -3.12 -5.67 -8.16
N VAL A 92 -3.42 -6.06 -6.92
CA VAL A 92 -3.59 -7.46 -6.52
C VAL A 92 -5.07 -7.70 -6.21
N ARG A 93 -5.84 -8.05 -7.22
CA ARG A 93 -7.25 -8.41 -7.08
C ARG A 93 -7.66 -9.41 -8.15
N LYS A 94 -8.80 -10.04 -7.93
CA LYS A 94 -9.38 -11.02 -8.84
C LYS A 94 -9.50 -10.46 -10.27
N GLY A 95 -8.98 -11.22 -11.23
CA GLY A 95 -9.00 -10.85 -12.64
C GLY A 95 -7.89 -9.90 -13.09
N LEU A 96 -6.99 -9.46 -12.20
CA LEU A 96 -5.87 -8.59 -12.57
C LEU A 96 -4.52 -9.32 -12.63
N ILE A 97 -4.44 -10.58 -12.23
CA ILE A 97 -3.16 -11.28 -12.13
C ILE A 97 -2.63 -11.70 -13.52
N GLU A 98 -3.50 -12.14 -14.42
CA GLU A 98 -3.08 -12.42 -15.80
C GLU A 98 -2.58 -11.16 -16.52
N PRO A 99 -3.30 -10.02 -16.53
CA PRO A 99 -2.80 -8.77 -17.10
C PRO A 99 -1.47 -8.32 -16.47
N LEU A 100 -1.32 -8.43 -15.15
CA LEU A 100 -0.09 -8.09 -14.46
C LEU A 100 1.08 -9.00 -14.88
N GLN A 101 0.80 -10.31 -15.09
CA GLN A 101 1.77 -11.25 -15.61
C GLN A 101 2.21 -10.86 -17.02
N GLU A 102 1.27 -10.51 -17.89
CA GLU A 102 1.59 -10.08 -19.27
C GLU A 102 2.46 -8.82 -19.29
N GLU A 103 2.10 -7.84 -18.46
CA GLU A 103 2.79 -6.55 -18.41
C GLU A 103 4.21 -6.63 -17.82
N ILE A 104 4.39 -7.38 -16.71
CA ILE A 104 5.62 -7.31 -15.92
C ILE A 104 6.47 -8.57 -16.04
N PHE A 105 5.87 -9.76 -15.93
CA PHE A 105 6.62 -11.01 -15.74
C PHE A 105 6.79 -11.83 -17.02
N GLY A 106 5.90 -11.62 -17.99
CA GLY A 106 5.88 -12.42 -19.22
C GLY A 106 5.70 -13.92 -18.95
N ASP A 107 6.34 -14.77 -19.77
CA ASP A 107 6.24 -16.22 -19.68
C ASP A 107 7.32 -16.88 -18.80
N ARG A 108 8.21 -16.09 -18.19
CA ARG A 108 9.36 -16.63 -17.44
C ARG A 108 8.98 -17.25 -16.10
N PHE A 109 7.82 -16.87 -15.53
CA PHE A 109 7.43 -17.22 -14.17
C PHE A 109 6.00 -17.75 -14.11
N ASN A 110 5.71 -18.57 -13.09
CA ASN A 110 4.36 -18.68 -12.57
C ASN A 110 4.10 -17.42 -11.72
N VAL A 111 3.01 -16.73 -11.94
CA VAL A 111 2.64 -15.54 -11.18
C VAL A 111 1.40 -15.84 -10.37
N VAL A 112 1.48 -15.63 -9.06
CA VAL A 112 0.41 -15.91 -8.11
C VAL A 112 0.06 -14.62 -7.38
N GLY A 113 -1.15 -14.15 -7.55
CA GLY A 113 -1.68 -12.99 -6.83
C GLY A 113 -2.31 -13.42 -5.51
N LEU A 114 -1.79 -12.89 -4.43
CA LEU A 114 -2.30 -13.10 -3.08
C LEU A 114 -3.28 -11.98 -2.73
N ILE A 115 -4.57 -12.23 -2.99
CA ILE A 115 -5.61 -11.20 -2.86
C ILE A 115 -5.88 -10.86 -1.39
N GLY A 116 -5.59 -11.80 -0.51
CA GLY A 116 -5.56 -11.59 0.93
C GLY A 116 -6.92 -11.62 1.63
N ARG A 117 -6.86 -11.76 2.94
CA ARG A 117 -8.03 -11.90 3.83
C ARG A 117 -8.92 -10.66 3.88
N GLY A 118 -8.36 -9.46 3.67
CA GLY A 118 -9.12 -8.21 3.68
C GLY A 118 -10.15 -8.09 2.54
N ALA A 119 -9.95 -8.79 1.44
CA ALA A 119 -10.93 -8.87 0.35
C ALA A 119 -11.95 -9.99 0.52
N ASN A 120 -11.89 -10.75 1.61
CA ASN A 120 -12.80 -11.87 1.88
C ASN A 120 -14.02 -11.39 2.67
N GLU A 121 -15.20 -11.50 2.06
CA GLU A 121 -16.44 -11.04 2.68
C GLU A 121 -16.75 -11.77 4.00
N VAL A 122 -16.45 -13.08 4.10
CA VAL A 122 -16.68 -13.85 5.32
C VAL A 122 -15.80 -13.34 6.46
N ALA A 123 -14.52 -13.05 6.19
CA ALA A 123 -13.62 -12.48 7.18
C ALA A 123 -14.04 -11.06 7.60
N VAL A 124 -14.47 -10.24 6.64
CA VAL A 124 -14.98 -8.89 6.94
C VAL A 124 -16.27 -8.93 7.74
N GLN A 125 -17.21 -9.83 7.42
CA GLN A 125 -18.46 -9.96 8.17
C GLN A 125 -18.25 -10.55 9.56
N HIS A 126 -17.24 -11.39 9.76
CA HIS A 126 -16.91 -11.95 11.07
C HIS A 126 -16.67 -10.88 12.15
N VAL A 127 -16.06 -9.77 11.77
CA VAL A 127 -15.72 -8.66 12.68
C VAL A 127 -16.80 -7.57 12.74
N LYS A 128 -17.95 -7.77 12.08
CA LYS A 128 -19.04 -6.80 12.03
C LYS A 128 -20.27 -7.27 12.79
N HIS A 129 -20.85 -6.35 13.55
CA HIS A 129 -22.14 -6.51 14.23
C HIS A 129 -23.13 -5.47 13.67
N GLY A 130 -23.77 -5.78 12.54
CA GLY A 130 -24.54 -4.82 11.75
C GLY A 130 -23.59 -3.78 11.12
N GLU A 131 -23.82 -2.51 11.43
CA GLU A 131 -22.97 -1.40 10.93
C GLU A 131 -21.73 -1.15 11.82
N LEU A 132 -21.65 -1.77 12.99
CA LEU A 132 -20.55 -1.59 13.93
C LEU A 132 -19.43 -2.59 13.64
N ILE A 133 -18.19 -2.14 13.79
CA ILE A 133 -16.98 -2.95 13.69
C ILE A 133 -16.50 -3.24 15.12
N ASP A 134 -16.28 -4.52 15.45
CA ASP A 134 -15.50 -4.91 16.60
C ASP A 134 -14.02 -4.76 16.27
N TRP A 135 -13.43 -3.66 16.70
CA TRP A 135 -12.05 -3.33 16.36
C TRP A 135 -11.02 -4.23 17.04
N LEU A 136 -11.34 -4.81 18.19
CA LEU A 136 -10.44 -5.76 18.84
C LEU A 136 -10.38 -7.07 18.03
N GLU A 137 -11.53 -7.59 17.63
CA GLU A 137 -11.62 -8.75 16.75
C GLU A 137 -11.04 -8.45 15.38
N ALA A 138 -11.30 -7.25 14.82
CA ALA A 138 -10.72 -6.82 13.54
C ALA A 138 -9.20 -6.81 13.58
N TYR A 139 -8.59 -6.30 14.65
CA TYR A 139 -7.14 -6.37 14.82
C TYR A 139 -6.66 -7.82 14.89
N GLY A 140 -7.33 -8.68 15.65
CA GLY A 140 -7.02 -10.11 15.73
C GLY A 140 -7.01 -10.79 14.35
N VAL A 141 -8.03 -10.49 13.54
CA VAL A 141 -8.22 -11.11 12.21
C VAL A 141 -7.31 -10.51 11.13
N PHE A 142 -7.09 -9.20 11.12
CA PHE A 142 -6.45 -8.51 9.99
C PHE A 142 -5.01 -8.04 10.24
N LYS A 143 -4.43 -8.25 11.43
CA LYS A 143 -3.01 -7.92 11.71
C LYS A 143 -2.07 -8.63 10.73
N SER A 144 -0.96 -8.01 10.40
CA SER A 144 -0.02 -8.51 9.38
C SER A 144 0.53 -9.89 9.65
N SER A 145 0.64 -10.30 10.93
CA SER A 145 1.07 -11.66 11.26
C SER A 145 0.13 -12.74 10.69
N GLU A 146 -1.17 -12.46 10.60
CA GLU A 146 -2.16 -13.37 10.00
C GLU A 146 -2.00 -13.42 8.47
N TRP A 147 -1.75 -12.27 7.83
CA TRP A 147 -1.46 -12.22 6.38
C TRP A 147 -0.18 -12.99 6.04
N VAL A 148 0.85 -12.89 6.85
CA VAL A 148 2.11 -13.62 6.67
C VAL A 148 1.88 -15.13 6.71
N GLU A 149 1.05 -15.63 7.62
CA GLU A 149 0.71 -17.05 7.69
C GLU A 149 -0.22 -17.49 6.54
N ASP A 150 -1.08 -16.61 6.03
CA ASP A 150 -1.84 -16.88 4.81
C ASP A 150 -0.92 -17.08 3.60
N ILE A 151 0.09 -16.22 3.45
CA ILE A 151 1.10 -16.33 2.39
C ILE A 151 1.83 -17.67 2.50
N GLU A 152 2.25 -18.06 3.70
CA GLU A 152 2.90 -19.34 3.95
C GLU A 152 1.98 -20.54 3.68
N SER A 153 0.70 -20.41 3.99
CA SER A 153 -0.30 -21.44 3.72
C SER A 153 -0.52 -21.64 2.21
N VAL A 154 -0.63 -20.56 1.45
CA VAL A 154 -0.71 -20.62 -0.04
C VAL A 154 0.58 -21.20 -0.61
N ARG A 155 1.76 -20.82 -0.08
CA ARG A 155 3.03 -21.42 -0.53
C ARG A 155 3.05 -22.92 -0.34
N LYS A 156 2.64 -23.41 0.85
CA LYS A 156 2.59 -24.84 1.15
C LYS A 156 1.59 -25.59 0.28
N ASP A 157 0.43 -25.00 0.04
CA ASP A 157 -0.61 -25.59 -0.82
C ASP A 157 -0.11 -25.77 -2.26
N LEU A 158 0.54 -24.75 -2.80
CA LEU A 158 0.96 -24.73 -4.20
C LEU A 158 2.29 -25.46 -4.45
N LEU A 159 3.26 -25.37 -3.53
CA LEU A 159 4.65 -25.80 -3.73
C LEU A 159 5.11 -26.88 -2.74
N GLY A 160 4.26 -27.28 -1.82
CA GLY A 160 4.61 -28.20 -0.74
C GLY A 160 5.48 -27.55 0.34
N THR A 161 5.84 -28.35 1.36
CA THR A 161 6.52 -27.85 2.57
C THR A 161 7.91 -27.30 2.32
N SER A 162 8.65 -27.85 1.35
CA SER A 162 10.03 -27.44 1.02
C SER A 162 10.14 -26.47 -0.15
N GLY A 163 9.02 -26.19 -0.85
CA GLY A 163 9.03 -25.31 -2.01
C GLY A 163 9.44 -23.86 -1.63
N LYS A 164 10.20 -23.22 -2.52
CA LYS A 164 10.64 -21.83 -2.34
C LYS A 164 10.00 -20.94 -3.39
N VAL A 165 9.75 -19.66 -3.04
CA VAL A 165 9.13 -18.66 -3.90
C VAL A 165 10.03 -17.46 -4.13
N CYS A 166 9.73 -16.71 -5.20
CA CYS A 166 10.16 -15.34 -5.35
C CYS A 166 9.01 -14.41 -4.93
N PHE A 167 9.32 -13.20 -4.49
CA PHE A 167 8.33 -12.19 -4.12
C PHE A 167 8.43 -10.93 -4.97
N TYR A 168 7.27 -10.36 -5.22
CA TYR A 168 7.14 -9.02 -5.77
C TYR A 168 6.13 -8.23 -4.95
N GLY A 169 6.55 -7.05 -4.47
CA GLY A 169 5.70 -6.16 -3.67
C GLY A 169 5.96 -4.68 -3.95
N ARG A 170 4.92 -3.86 -3.79
CA ARG A 170 4.96 -2.41 -3.91
C ARG A 170 4.40 -1.77 -2.65
N SER A 171 5.00 -0.68 -2.17
CA SER A 171 4.48 0.12 -1.05
C SER A 171 4.11 -0.76 0.15
N GLY A 172 2.90 -0.67 0.70
CA GLY A 172 2.44 -1.53 1.81
C GLY A 172 2.54 -3.04 1.54
N GLY A 173 2.33 -3.49 0.29
CA GLY A 173 2.56 -4.89 -0.09
C GLY A 173 4.04 -5.27 -0.03
N ALA A 174 4.95 -4.35 -0.33
CA ALA A 174 6.38 -4.55 -0.12
C ALA A 174 6.71 -4.70 1.37
N THR A 175 6.10 -3.88 2.23
CA THR A 175 6.23 -4.02 3.69
C THR A 175 5.82 -5.41 4.16
N LEU A 176 4.68 -5.93 3.65
CA LEU A 176 4.22 -7.27 3.99
C LEU A 176 5.16 -8.37 3.51
N VAL A 177 5.82 -8.20 2.34
CA VAL A 177 6.89 -9.10 1.88
C VAL A 177 8.04 -9.13 2.89
N HIS A 178 8.49 -7.96 3.39
CA HIS A 178 9.55 -7.89 4.39
C HIS A 178 9.14 -8.50 5.74
N GLN A 179 7.88 -8.38 6.13
CA GLN A 179 7.33 -9.08 7.31
C GLN A 179 7.35 -10.61 7.10
N PHE A 180 7.07 -11.10 5.90
CA PHE A 180 7.22 -12.51 5.58
C PHE A 180 8.68 -12.97 5.67
N LEU A 181 9.62 -12.19 5.15
CA LEU A 181 11.05 -12.48 5.23
C LEU A 181 11.56 -12.54 6.68
N ALA A 182 11.06 -11.68 7.54
CA ALA A 182 11.42 -11.70 8.96
C ALA A 182 11.06 -13.04 9.65
N LYS A 183 10.01 -13.74 9.18
CA LYS A 183 9.53 -14.99 9.79
C LYS A 183 9.88 -16.23 8.98
N HIS A 184 9.80 -16.19 7.66
CA HIS A 184 9.86 -17.34 6.75
C HIS A 184 10.98 -17.25 5.69
N ALA A 185 12.08 -16.56 5.99
CA ALA A 185 13.21 -16.32 5.08
C ALA A 185 13.73 -17.59 4.36
N GLY A 186 13.70 -18.76 5.04
CA GLY A 186 14.17 -20.04 4.49
C GLY A 186 13.38 -20.54 3.26
N HIS A 187 12.21 -20.00 3.01
CA HIS A 187 11.33 -20.37 1.88
C HIS A 187 11.40 -19.40 0.71
N VAL A 188 12.38 -18.51 0.67
CA VAL A 188 12.50 -17.45 -0.35
C VAL A 188 13.72 -17.66 -1.23
N LEU A 189 13.60 -17.44 -2.53
CA LEU A 189 14.66 -17.47 -3.53
C LEU A 189 15.17 -16.07 -3.87
N ALA A 190 14.25 -15.19 -4.22
CA ALA A 190 14.54 -13.83 -4.62
C ALA A 190 13.36 -12.90 -4.31
N VAL A 191 13.65 -11.63 -4.11
CA VAL A 191 12.68 -10.60 -3.78
C VAL A 191 12.92 -9.37 -4.66
N PHE A 192 11.85 -8.81 -5.18
CA PHE A 192 11.83 -7.48 -5.76
C PHE A 192 10.78 -6.65 -5.06
N THR A 193 11.21 -5.58 -4.39
CA THR A 193 10.28 -4.63 -3.78
C THR A 193 10.57 -3.20 -4.20
N GLN A 194 9.52 -2.38 -4.26
CA GLN A 194 9.64 -0.96 -4.53
C GLN A 194 8.88 -0.13 -3.49
N ALA A 195 9.42 1.03 -3.16
CA ALA A 195 8.84 1.98 -2.21
C ALA A 195 8.36 1.26 -0.93
N SER A 196 9.25 0.47 -0.32
CA SER A 196 8.93 -0.37 0.85
C SER A 196 8.95 0.48 2.11
N TYR A 197 7.80 0.81 2.65
CA TYR A 197 7.71 1.51 3.91
C TYR A 197 8.06 0.57 5.08
N ASN A 198 8.94 1.01 5.97
CA ASN A 198 9.30 0.24 7.16
C ASN A 198 9.40 1.12 8.42
N PRO A 199 8.28 1.40 9.07
CA PRO A 199 8.25 2.28 10.23
C PRO A 199 9.06 1.78 11.42
N PHE A 200 9.31 0.48 11.52
CA PHE A 200 10.08 -0.10 12.62
C PHE A 200 11.56 0.28 12.53
N LEU A 201 12.13 0.20 11.31
CA LEU A 201 13.51 0.63 11.08
C LEU A 201 13.63 2.16 11.12
N ASP A 202 12.63 2.88 10.66
CA ASP A 202 12.63 4.35 10.74
C ASP A 202 12.71 4.79 12.20
N VAL A 203 11.94 4.17 13.07
CA VAL A 203 12.00 4.39 14.52
C VAL A 203 13.37 4.01 15.09
N GLU A 204 13.89 2.84 14.75
CA GLU A 204 15.18 2.32 15.25
C GLU A 204 16.35 3.22 14.85
N PHE A 205 16.38 3.69 13.60
CA PHE A 205 17.45 4.56 13.09
C PHE A 205 17.20 6.05 13.31
N GLY A 206 16.09 6.42 13.96
CA GLY A 206 15.73 7.82 14.20
C GLY A 206 15.46 8.59 12.91
N LEU A 207 15.02 7.92 11.86
CA LEU A 207 14.65 8.54 10.60
C LEU A 207 13.30 9.25 10.78
N SER A 208 13.21 10.46 10.25
CA SER A 208 11.95 11.19 10.13
C SER A 208 11.70 11.45 8.65
N SER A 209 10.61 10.91 8.14
CA SER A 209 10.12 11.25 6.79
C SER A 209 9.25 12.51 6.79
N ASP A 210 9.07 13.15 7.95
CA ASP A 210 8.29 14.38 8.13
C ASP A 210 9.09 15.59 7.62
N THR A 211 9.20 15.69 6.32
CA THR A 211 9.92 16.78 5.64
C THR A 211 8.99 17.82 5.02
N PHE A 212 7.68 17.59 5.01
CA PHE A 212 6.69 18.41 4.31
C PHE A 212 6.81 19.90 4.64
N TRP A 213 6.90 20.25 5.93
CA TRP A 213 6.95 21.64 6.36
C TRP A 213 8.26 22.32 5.99
N ASP A 214 9.37 21.59 6.03
CA ASP A 214 10.67 22.08 5.60
C ASP A 214 10.72 22.24 4.08
N ASP A 215 10.16 21.31 3.33
CA ASP A 215 10.10 21.34 1.85
C ASP A 215 9.30 22.55 1.35
N ILE A 216 8.15 22.86 1.96
CA ILE A 216 7.38 24.05 1.57
C ILE A 216 8.10 25.35 1.96
N ALA A 217 8.81 25.37 3.10
CA ALA A 217 9.59 26.54 3.51
C ALA A 217 10.81 26.77 2.61
N HIS A 218 11.46 25.70 2.15
CA HIS A 218 12.56 25.80 1.19
C HIS A 218 12.08 26.30 -0.19
N SER A 219 10.87 25.93 -0.57
CA SER A 219 10.25 26.41 -1.81
C SER A 219 9.87 27.90 -1.72
N ASP A 220 9.15 28.28 -0.67
CA ASP A 220 8.80 29.66 -0.34
C ASP A 220 8.47 29.75 1.17
N ALA A 221 9.26 30.54 1.90
CA ALA A 221 9.10 30.69 3.35
C ALA A 221 7.72 31.24 3.76
N ALA A 222 6.99 31.91 2.87
CA ALA A 222 5.63 32.40 3.14
C ALA A 222 4.59 31.28 3.13
N LEU A 223 4.85 30.10 2.55
CA LEU A 223 3.87 29.03 2.45
C LEU A 223 3.51 28.38 3.79
N GLN A 224 4.48 28.27 4.72
CA GLN A 224 4.19 27.74 6.06
C GLN A 224 3.12 28.56 6.80
N PRO A 225 3.30 29.89 7.05
CA PRO A 225 2.30 30.68 7.73
C PRO A 225 0.97 30.74 6.96
N THR A 226 1.02 30.78 5.64
CA THR A 226 -0.18 30.77 4.80
C THR A 226 -1.01 29.48 4.99
N LEU A 227 -0.34 28.32 5.01
CA LEU A 227 -1.02 27.04 5.26
C LEU A 227 -1.57 26.93 6.68
N LEU A 228 -0.77 27.35 7.69
CA LEU A 228 -1.24 27.36 9.09
C LEU A 228 -2.49 28.25 9.27
N GLU A 229 -2.54 29.39 8.59
CA GLU A 229 -3.71 30.25 8.60
C GLU A 229 -4.92 29.58 7.91
N ALA A 230 -4.72 28.93 6.77
CA ALA A 230 -5.77 28.16 6.08
C ALA A 230 -6.32 27.04 6.99
N LEU A 231 -5.47 26.25 7.62
CA LEU A 231 -5.86 25.18 8.56
C LEU A 231 -6.63 25.72 9.77
N SER A 232 -6.24 26.89 10.28
CA SER A 232 -6.95 27.55 11.39
C SER A 232 -8.32 28.06 10.98
N ARG A 233 -8.41 28.76 9.83
CA ARG A 233 -9.67 29.35 9.34
C ARG A 233 -10.68 28.27 8.93
N HIS A 234 -10.22 27.18 8.36
CA HIS A 234 -11.04 26.09 7.80
C HIS A 234 -10.89 24.79 8.58
N SER A 235 -10.86 24.89 9.90
CA SER A 235 -10.63 23.73 10.80
C SER A 235 -11.69 22.64 10.65
N SER A 236 -12.94 22.96 10.27
CA SER A 236 -13.99 21.99 9.95
C SER A 236 -13.68 21.14 8.71
N ASP A 237 -12.85 21.65 7.80
CA ASP A 237 -12.46 21.00 6.56
C ASP A 237 -11.03 20.45 6.58
N ARG A 238 -10.43 20.37 7.77
CA ARG A 238 -9.04 19.96 7.97
C ARG A 238 -8.72 18.64 7.26
N SER A 239 -9.54 17.62 7.41
CA SER A 239 -9.33 16.32 6.74
C SER A 239 -9.28 16.45 5.22
N ARG A 240 -10.11 17.32 4.63
CA ARG A 240 -10.10 17.60 3.19
C ARG A 240 -8.81 18.31 2.76
N ILE A 241 -8.37 19.31 3.53
CA ILE A 241 -7.11 20.05 3.28
C ILE A 241 -5.93 19.09 3.31
N VAL A 242 -5.82 18.28 4.34
CA VAL A 242 -4.74 17.32 4.55
C VAL A 242 -4.71 16.28 3.43
N LEU A 243 -5.88 15.75 3.06
CA LEU A 243 -5.99 14.81 1.94
C LEU A 243 -5.58 15.44 0.61
N LEU A 244 -5.95 16.68 0.32
CA LEU A 244 -5.51 17.37 -0.89
C LEU A 244 -3.99 17.47 -0.97
N LEU A 245 -3.33 17.83 0.12
CA LEU A 245 -1.88 17.95 0.22
C LEU A 245 -1.19 16.58 0.06
N GLN A 246 -1.67 15.57 0.78
CA GLN A 246 -1.16 14.21 0.72
C GLN A 246 -1.32 13.62 -0.69
N ARG A 247 -2.49 13.75 -1.30
CA ARG A 247 -2.77 13.17 -2.62
C ARG A 247 -1.90 13.76 -3.74
N GLN A 248 -1.37 14.98 -3.57
CA GLN A 248 -0.39 15.53 -4.52
C GLN A 248 0.83 14.61 -4.71
N ASN A 249 1.26 13.91 -3.67
CA ASN A 249 2.40 12.97 -3.74
C ASN A 249 2.20 11.86 -4.78
N PHE A 250 0.95 11.51 -5.10
CA PHE A 250 0.61 10.44 -6.05
C PHE A 250 0.17 10.93 -7.43
N PHE A 251 -0.24 12.21 -7.55
CA PHE A 251 -0.85 12.73 -8.78
C PHE A 251 0.00 13.79 -9.48
N VAL A 252 0.96 14.38 -8.78
CA VAL A 252 1.81 15.44 -9.32
C VAL A 252 3.23 14.91 -9.51
N PRO A 253 3.80 15.02 -10.72
CA PRO A 253 5.19 14.62 -10.95
C PRO A 253 6.17 15.34 -10.02
N ALA A 254 7.22 14.64 -9.59
CA ALA A 254 8.21 15.14 -8.62
C ALA A 254 8.79 16.53 -9.00
N ASN A 255 9.07 16.77 -10.27
CA ASN A 255 9.62 18.03 -10.75
C ASN A 255 8.60 19.20 -10.79
N GLN A 256 7.33 18.95 -10.52
CA GLN A 256 6.25 19.95 -10.50
C GLN A 256 5.65 20.14 -9.11
N ILE A 257 5.93 19.23 -8.17
CA ILE A 257 5.21 19.18 -6.89
C ILE A 257 5.36 20.47 -6.08
N ALA A 258 6.53 21.10 -6.05
CA ALA A 258 6.74 22.36 -5.31
C ALA A 258 5.84 23.49 -5.83
N ALA A 259 5.75 23.66 -7.15
CA ALA A 259 4.95 24.70 -7.77
C ALA A 259 3.44 24.44 -7.62
N GLU A 260 3.00 23.19 -7.81
CA GLU A 260 1.58 22.82 -7.66
C GLU A 260 1.15 22.85 -6.20
N ARG A 261 2.04 22.52 -5.27
CA ARG A 261 1.79 22.63 -3.81
C ARG A 261 1.62 24.08 -3.38
N ALA A 262 2.47 25.00 -3.87
CA ALA A 262 2.31 26.44 -3.61
C ALA A 262 0.95 26.95 -4.09
N LYS A 263 0.54 26.60 -5.34
CA LYS A 263 -0.78 26.96 -5.87
C LYS A 263 -1.92 26.41 -5.02
N LEU A 264 -1.83 25.17 -4.58
CA LEU A 264 -2.84 24.55 -3.71
C LEU A 264 -2.92 25.30 -2.37
N ILE A 265 -1.78 25.60 -1.73
CA ILE A 265 -1.77 26.31 -0.44
C ILE A 265 -2.44 27.69 -0.55
N HIS A 266 -2.15 28.44 -1.61
CA HIS A 266 -2.83 29.72 -1.84
C HIS A 266 -4.32 29.54 -2.09
N ALA A 267 -4.73 28.56 -2.90
CA ALA A 267 -6.14 28.26 -3.13
C ALA A 267 -6.90 27.86 -1.85
N LEU A 268 -6.23 27.12 -0.95
CA LEU A 268 -6.78 26.76 0.37
C LEU A 268 -6.88 27.98 1.30
N HIS A 269 -5.89 28.88 1.28
CA HIS A 269 -5.90 30.10 2.08
C HIS A 269 -7.01 31.04 1.67
N ASP A 270 -7.19 31.26 0.36
CA ASP A 270 -8.22 32.13 -0.21
C ASP A 270 -9.59 31.45 -0.29
N TRP A 271 -9.65 30.15 0.02
CA TRP A 271 -10.80 29.26 -0.08
C TRP A 271 -11.45 29.30 -1.47
N ASP A 272 -10.62 29.18 -2.51
CA ASP A 272 -11.12 29.07 -3.89
C ASP A 272 -11.85 27.73 -4.09
N GLN A 273 -13.16 27.78 -3.85
CA GLN A 273 -14.02 26.60 -3.89
C GLN A 273 -13.94 25.87 -5.23
N ALA A 274 -13.83 26.60 -6.34
CA ALA A 274 -13.79 25.98 -7.68
C ALA A 274 -12.48 25.16 -7.89
N VAL A 275 -11.36 25.69 -7.43
CA VAL A 275 -10.07 24.98 -7.45
C VAL A 275 -10.09 23.80 -6.51
N ILE A 276 -10.58 23.98 -5.27
CA ILE A 276 -10.66 22.94 -4.25
C ILE A 276 -11.54 21.77 -4.72
N ASP A 277 -12.71 22.05 -5.29
CA ASP A 277 -13.62 21.01 -5.80
C ASP A 277 -13.02 20.25 -6.96
N LYS A 278 -12.42 20.98 -7.92
CA LYS A 278 -11.72 20.36 -9.04
C LYS A 278 -10.58 19.45 -8.60
N LEU A 279 -9.71 19.91 -7.70
CA LEU A 279 -8.60 19.10 -7.20
C LEU A 279 -9.09 17.94 -6.33
N SER A 280 -10.19 18.11 -5.59
CA SER A 280 -10.81 17.02 -4.82
C SER A 280 -11.34 15.91 -5.74
N GLU A 281 -11.81 16.23 -6.92
CA GLU A 281 -12.19 15.26 -7.95
C GLU A 281 -10.94 14.64 -8.60
N ASP A 282 -10.04 15.50 -9.13
CA ASP A 282 -8.82 15.06 -9.82
C ASP A 282 -7.95 14.13 -8.93
N TYR A 283 -7.86 14.42 -7.63
CA TYR A 283 -7.08 13.64 -6.65
C TYR A 283 -7.90 12.60 -5.88
N GLN A 284 -9.18 12.42 -6.23
CA GLN A 284 -10.08 11.44 -5.63
C GLN A 284 -10.29 11.60 -4.11
N VAL A 285 -10.14 12.82 -3.59
CA VAL A 285 -10.28 13.14 -2.16
C VAL A 285 -11.67 12.76 -1.64
N ASN A 286 -12.74 13.05 -2.42
CA ASN A 286 -14.10 12.72 -2.01
C ASN A 286 -14.35 11.22 -1.84
N THR A 287 -13.62 10.36 -2.58
CA THR A 287 -13.68 8.91 -2.42
C THR A 287 -13.08 8.50 -1.08
N ILE A 288 -11.92 9.07 -0.72
CA ILE A 288 -11.26 8.78 0.56
C ILE A 288 -12.08 9.27 1.74
N LEU A 289 -12.66 10.47 1.65
CA LEU A 289 -13.56 10.99 2.70
C LEU A 289 -14.78 10.08 2.94
N LYS A 290 -15.35 9.49 1.88
CA LYS A 290 -16.43 8.51 2.01
C LYS A 290 -15.95 7.25 2.74
N THR A 291 -14.73 6.84 2.52
CA THR A 291 -14.15 5.68 3.18
C THR A 291 -13.84 5.94 4.65
N LEU A 292 -13.37 7.14 4.99
CA LEU A 292 -13.25 7.53 6.40
C LEU A 292 -14.60 7.50 7.13
N ALA A 293 -15.69 7.82 6.42
CA ALA A 293 -17.05 7.76 6.97
C ALA A 293 -17.62 6.32 7.07
N ALA A 294 -17.09 5.38 6.28
CA ALA A 294 -17.49 3.97 6.28
C ALA A 294 -16.22 3.09 6.28
N PRO A 295 -15.58 2.93 7.43
CA PRO A 295 -14.26 2.32 7.53
C PRO A 295 -14.24 0.85 7.09
N ASP A 296 -13.13 0.47 6.44
CA ASP A 296 -12.81 -0.91 6.09
C ASP A 296 -11.91 -1.50 7.18
N PRO A 297 -12.34 -2.56 7.90
CA PRO A 297 -11.58 -3.07 9.03
C PRO A 297 -10.18 -3.57 8.64
N ALA A 298 -10.01 -4.18 7.47
CA ALA A 298 -8.72 -4.71 7.05
C ALA A 298 -7.75 -3.58 6.69
N ALA A 299 -8.23 -2.59 5.93
CA ALA A 299 -7.41 -1.45 5.53
C ALA A 299 -7.01 -0.58 6.73
N ASN A 300 -7.96 -0.34 7.66
CA ASN A 300 -7.66 0.44 8.87
C ASN A 300 -6.65 -0.28 9.79
N VAL A 301 -6.74 -1.60 9.94
CA VAL A 301 -5.74 -2.37 10.70
C VAL A 301 -4.37 -2.29 10.05
N ARG A 302 -4.29 -2.42 8.71
CA ARG A 302 -3.01 -2.29 8.00
C ARG A 302 -2.41 -0.89 8.14
N GLU A 303 -3.21 0.16 7.99
CA GLU A 303 -2.76 1.53 8.17
C GLU A 303 -2.27 1.77 9.60
N PHE A 304 -3.02 1.27 10.61
CA PHE A 304 -2.59 1.32 12.00
C PHE A 304 -1.21 0.67 12.21
N GLU A 305 -0.96 -0.52 11.66
CA GLU A 305 0.32 -1.21 11.85
C GLU A 305 1.50 -0.45 11.21
N LEU A 306 1.25 0.26 10.11
CA LEU A 306 2.26 1.09 9.46
C LEU A 306 2.51 2.40 10.21
N TYR A 307 1.49 2.94 10.89
CA TYR A 307 1.56 4.24 11.55
C TYR A 307 1.90 4.17 13.05
N ALA A 308 1.43 3.15 13.76
CA ALA A 308 1.57 3.07 15.22
C ALA A 308 3.00 3.24 15.76
N PRO A 309 4.07 2.67 15.15
CA PRO A 309 5.43 2.89 15.63
C PRO A 309 5.82 4.37 15.60
N ILE A 310 5.43 5.09 14.57
CA ILE A 310 5.74 6.52 14.38
C ILE A 310 4.86 7.38 15.28
N PHE A 311 3.59 7.03 15.44
CA PHE A 311 2.69 7.73 16.37
C PHE A 311 3.26 7.77 17.78
N ALA A 312 3.81 6.66 18.27
CA ALA A 312 4.42 6.59 19.59
C ALA A 312 5.62 7.55 19.76
N GLN A 313 6.41 7.78 18.70
CA GLN A 313 7.50 8.78 18.73
C GLN A 313 7.00 10.22 18.68
N ARG A 314 5.87 10.46 18.00
CA ARG A 314 5.32 11.80 17.76
C ARG A 314 4.37 12.26 18.84
N HIS A 315 4.08 11.42 19.82
CA HIS A 315 3.21 11.77 20.94
C HIS A 315 3.81 12.94 21.72
N GLY A 316 3.28 14.15 21.51
CA GLY A 316 3.76 15.41 22.08
C GLY A 316 4.27 16.46 21.07
N HIS A 317 4.36 16.14 19.78
CA HIS A 317 4.65 17.15 18.75
C HIS A 317 3.45 18.06 18.49
N VAL A 318 3.75 19.30 18.05
CA VAL A 318 2.71 20.32 17.77
C VAL A 318 1.85 19.83 16.60
N ARG A 319 0.58 19.57 16.87
CA ARG A 319 -0.37 18.93 15.95
C ARG A 319 -0.61 19.72 14.65
N GLU A 320 -0.38 21.05 14.69
CA GLU A 320 -0.51 21.92 13.53
C GLU A 320 0.57 21.70 12.46
N ARG A 321 1.65 20.99 12.81
CA ARG A 321 2.81 20.77 11.93
C ARG A 321 3.06 19.29 11.63
N ILE A 322 2.04 18.45 11.80
CA ILE A 322 2.16 17.04 11.39
C ILE A 322 2.14 16.99 9.86
N ASP A 323 3.00 16.16 9.29
CA ASP A 323 3.03 15.88 7.86
C ASP A 323 1.66 15.36 7.39
N PRO A 324 1.14 15.80 6.23
CA PRO A 324 -0.16 15.36 5.71
C PRO A 324 -0.29 13.85 5.57
N ASP A 325 0.76 13.11 5.21
CA ASP A 325 0.71 11.66 5.10
C ASP A 325 0.44 11.02 6.46
N PHE A 326 1.13 11.48 7.50
CA PHE A 326 0.92 10.97 8.85
C PHE A 326 -0.42 11.37 9.44
N GLU A 327 -0.93 12.56 9.11
CA GLU A 327 -2.26 12.95 9.58
C GLU A 327 -3.36 12.12 8.90
N VAL A 328 -3.21 11.77 7.63
CA VAL A 328 -4.12 10.84 6.95
C VAL A 328 -4.05 9.45 7.59
N SER A 329 -2.85 8.94 7.84
CA SER A 329 -2.63 7.66 8.52
C SER A 329 -3.22 7.65 9.92
N GLU A 330 -3.10 8.75 10.68
CA GLU A 330 -3.75 8.92 11.98
C GLU A 330 -5.27 8.82 11.87
N LEU A 331 -5.89 9.50 10.89
CA LEU A 331 -7.35 9.46 10.69
C LEU A 331 -7.85 8.01 10.45
N PHE A 332 -7.15 7.23 9.65
CA PHE A 332 -7.51 5.84 9.41
C PHE A 332 -7.24 4.94 10.62
N SER A 333 -6.25 5.27 11.44
CA SER A 333 -5.82 4.45 12.56
C SER A 333 -6.57 4.74 13.87
N GLN A 334 -7.39 5.80 13.92
CA GLN A 334 -8.04 6.30 15.14
C GLN A 334 -8.71 5.24 16.03
N PRO A 335 -9.50 4.28 15.52
CA PRO A 335 -10.11 3.28 16.36
C PRO A 335 -9.11 2.42 17.14
N LEU A 336 -7.97 2.11 16.50
CA LEU A 336 -6.94 1.24 17.05
C LEU A 336 -5.92 1.99 17.90
N LEU A 337 -5.66 3.27 17.60
CA LEU A 337 -4.78 4.11 18.44
C LEU A 337 -5.34 4.24 19.87
N GLY A 338 -6.64 4.46 20.01
CA GLY A 338 -7.28 4.47 21.34
C GLY A 338 -7.15 3.12 22.08
N MET A 339 -7.22 2.00 21.38
CA MET A 339 -7.00 0.67 21.95
C MET A 339 -5.54 0.46 22.37
N LEU A 340 -4.57 0.95 21.58
CA LEU A 340 -3.16 0.91 21.91
C LEU A 340 -2.88 1.73 23.19
N GLU A 341 -3.38 2.95 23.28
CA GLU A 341 -3.23 3.83 24.46
C GLU A 341 -3.84 3.18 25.72
N ASN A 342 -5.00 2.53 25.57
CA ASN A 342 -5.67 1.79 26.64
C ASN A 342 -5.10 0.39 26.90
N LYS A 343 -4.00 0.00 26.23
CA LYS A 343 -3.33 -1.31 26.36
C LYS A 343 -4.22 -2.52 26.08
N GLN A 344 -5.24 -2.34 25.25
CA GLN A 344 -6.11 -3.42 24.77
C GLN A 344 -5.45 -4.23 23.64
N ILE A 345 -4.60 -3.57 22.86
CA ILE A 345 -3.73 -4.19 21.84
C ILE A 345 -2.28 -3.81 22.09
N ALA A 346 -1.35 -4.63 21.61
CA ALA A 346 0.08 -4.37 21.71
C ALA A 346 0.58 -3.55 20.50
N MET A 347 1.69 -2.83 20.70
CA MET A 347 2.42 -2.21 19.60
C MET A 347 2.83 -3.29 18.59
N PRO A 348 2.57 -3.10 17.29
CA PRO A 348 3.12 -3.98 16.25
C PRO A 348 4.64 -4.03 16.36
N THR A 349 5.22 -5.18 16.09
CA THR A 349 6.67 -5.39 16.11
C THR A 349 7.12 -6.17 14.89
N MET A 350 8.37 -5.94 14.48
CA MET A 350 9.00 -6.68 13.39
C MET A 350 10.45 -6.98 13.76
N ASP A 351 10.82 -8.24 13.70
CA ASP A 351 12.17 -8.69 14.03
C ASP A 351 12.90 -9.17 12.77
N PHE A 352 13.95 -8.48 12.39
CA PHE A 352 14.79 -8.81 11.24
C PHE A 352 15.93 -9.81 11.53
N HIS A 353 16.07 -10.34 12.74
CA HIS A 353 17.16 -11.26 13.07
C HIS A 353 17.19 -12.51 12.17
N SER A 354 16.04 -13.01 11.77
CA SER A 354 15.95 -14.12 10.82
C SER A 354 16.44 -13.75 9.42
N ALA A 355 16.22 -12.52 9.01
CA ALA A 355 16.60 -11.99 7.70
C ALA A 355 18.11 -11.93 7.50
N HIS A 356 18.91 -11.69 8.55
CA HIS A 356 20.37 -11.68 8.49
C HIS A 356 21.01 -13.02 8.13
N ARG A 357 20.23 -14.11 8.22
CA ARG A 357 20.70 -15.48 7.88
C ARG A 357 20.17 -15.96 6.53
N MET A 358 19.50 -15.10 5.82
CA MET A 358 18.83 -15.43 4.57
C MET A 358 19.83 -15.53 3.41
N GLU A 359 19.66 -16.54 2.57
CA GLU A 359 20.44 -16.71 1.33
C GLU A 359 19.76 -16.05 0.10
N ALA A 360 18.53 -15.62 0.25
CA ALA A 360 17.75 -15.05 -0.86
C ALA A 360 18.31 -13.70 -1.32
N ASP A 361 18.20 -13.46 -2.62
CA ASP A 361 18.53 -12.20 -3.24
C ASP A 361 17.42 -11.16 -2.97
N VAL A 362 17.75 -9.99 -2.45
CA VAL A 362 16.80 -8.90 -2.19
C VAL A 362 17.13 -7.68 -3.03
N PHE A 363 16.32 -7.41 -4.04
CA PHE A 363 16.42 -6.21 -4.86
C PHE A 363 15.38 -5.18 -4.41
N LEU A 364 15.86 -4.00 -4.02
CA LEU A 364 15.03 -2.88 -3.59
C LEU A 364 15.12 -1.74 -4.62
N LEU A 365 13.97 -1.13 -4.91
CA LEU A 365 13.85 0.01 -5.77
C LEU A 365 13.29 1.19 -4.98
N ALA A 366 14.05 2.29 -4.93
CA ALA A 366 13.70 3.50 -4.20
C ALA A 366 13.66 4.73 -5.12
N GLY A 367 12.70 5.62 -4.88
CA GLY A 367 12.62 6.94 -5.51
C GLY A 367 13.22 8.01 -4.61
N ARG A 368 14.12 8.86 -5.13
CA ARG A 368 14.71 9.98 -4.37
C ARG A 368 13.69 11.04 -3.99
N PHE A 369 12.67 11.20 -4.84
CA PHE A 369 11.61 12.18 -4.69
C PHE A 369 10.28 11.53 -4.28
N ASP A 370 10.36 10.35 -3.66
CA ASP A 370 9.22 9.72 -3.04
C ASP A 370 8.89 10.47 -1.73
N HIS A 371 7.72 11.14 -1.69
CA HIS A 371 7.26 11.90 -0.53
C HIS A 371 6.40 11.06 0.41
N ASP A 372 6.07 9.82 0.02
CA ASP A 372 5.30 8.88 0.82
C ASP A 372 6.21 7.91 1.59
N VAL A 373 7.30 7.48 0.93
CA VAL A 373 8.31 6.59 1.53
C VAL A 373 9.71 7.16 1.34
N ASP A 374 10.29 7.68 2.40
CA ASP A 374 11.64 8.23 2.36
C ASP A 374 12.67 7.17 1.90
N TYR A 375 13.50 7.53 0.94
CA TYR A 375 14.54 6.63 0.41
C TYR A 375 15.54 6.18 1.49
N ARG A 376 15.72 6.95 2.57
CA ARG A 376 16.60 6.59 3.70
C ARG A 376 16.04 5.37 4.44
N SER A 377 14.71 5.23 4.53
CA SER A 377 14.05 4.01 5.03
C SER A 377 14.43 2.79 4.17
N GLN A 378 14.52 2.96 2.85
CA GLN A 378 14.96 1.89 1.95
C GLN A 378 16.44 1.53 2.14
N LEU A 379 17.31 2.52 2.42
CA LEU A 379 18.72 2.26 2.77
C LEU A 379 18.84 1.47 4.06
N ALA A 380 18.09 1.86 5.09
CA ALA A 380 18.03 1.14 6.36
C ALA A 380 17.55 -0.31 6.15
N LEU A 381 16.47 -0.47 5.38
CA LEU A 381 15.90 -1.78 5.06
C LEU A 381 16.90 -2.67 4.29
N ALA A 382 17.62 -2.11 3.31
CA ALA A 382 18.64 -2.84 2.58
C ALA A 382 19.72 -3.41 3.51
N SER A 383 20.13 -2.65 4.52
CA SER A 383 21.17 -3.09 5.48
C SER A 383 20.75 -4.30 6.32
N ALA A 384 19.46 -4.62 6.41
CA ALA A 384 18.97 -5.81 7.11
C ALA A 384 19.23 -7.12 6.36
N TYR A 385 19.61 -7.06 5.08
CA TYR A 385 19.80 -8.25 4.24
C TYR A 385 21.26 -8.45 3.83
N PRO A 386 21.82 -9.66 3.99
CA PRO A 386 23.21 -9.94 3.64
C PRO A 386 23.46 -9.89 2.13
N ASN A 387 22.49 -10.31 1.33
CA ASN A 387 22.58 -10.30 -0.13
C ASN A 387 21.51 -9.37 -0.72
N HIS A 388 21.85 -8.09 -0.84
CA HIS A 388 20.92 -7.08 -1.31
C HIS A 388 21.51 -6.18 -2.39
N ARG A 389 20.63 -5.55 -3.11
CA ARG A 389 20.93 -4.42 -4.00
C ARG A 389 19.81 -3.38 -3.91
N LEU A 390 20.18 -2.15 -3.65
CA LEU A 390 19.29 -1.00 -3.72
C LEU A 390 19.60 -0.20 -4.97
N LEU A 391 18.60 0.04 -5.81
CA LEU A 391 18.66 0.97 -6.92
C LEU A 391 17.85 2.22 -6.55
N LEU A 392 18.55 3.32 -6.31
CA LEU A 392 17.95 4.62 -6.02
C LEU A 392 17.86 5.43 -7.32
N LEU A 393 16.64 5.84 -7.68
CA LEU A 393 16.35 6.60 -8.88
C LEU A 393 15.91 8.03 -8.56
N SER A 394 16.18 8.96 -9.47
CA SER A 394 15.59 10.29 -9.48
C SER A 394 14.13 10.22 -9.96
N ASP A 395 13.28 9.56 -9.16
CA ASP A 395 11.90 9.24 -9.49
C ASP A 395 11.01 9.38 -8.24
N ASP A 396 9.71 9.25 -8.41
CA ASP A 396 8.69 9.36 -7.37
C ASP A 396 8.25 7.98 -6.84
N HIS A 397 7.22 7.97 -5.96
CA HIS A 397 6.62 6.75 -5.39
C HIS A 397 6.13 5.76 -6.46
N SER A 398 5.58 6.28 -7.54
CA SER A 398 4.99 5.49 -8.63
C SER A 398 6.01 5.03 -9.68
N PHE A 399 7.24 5.52 -9.62
CA PHE A 399 8.29 5.27 -10.61
C PHE A 399 7.86 5.63 -12.05
N MET A 400 7.26 6.80 -12.20
CA MET A 400 6.70 7.24 -13.48
C MET A 400 7.76 7.41 -14.57
N GLU A 401 8.93 7.96 -14.23
CA GLU A 401 10.00 8.16 -15.20
C GLU A 401 10.63 6.82 -15.63
N LEU A 402 10.84 5.89 -14.68
CA LEU A 402 11.31 4.54 -15.01
C LEU A 402 10.32 3.80 -15.93
N LYS A 403 9.03 3.86 -15.65
CA LYS A 403 8.01 3.21 -16.47
C LYS A 403 7.95 3.77 -17.88
N LYS A 404 8.16 5.08 -18.08
CA LYS A 404 8.24 5.71 -19.41
C LYS A 404 9.38 5.16 -20.27
N THR A 405 10.44 4.65 -19.65
CA THR A 405 11.56 4.03 -20.40
C THR A 405 11.20 2.67 -21.00
N GLY A 406 10.14 2.03 -20.54
CA GLY A 406 9.78 0.63 -20.87
C GLY A 406 10.71 -0.43 -20.26
N LEU A 407 11.68 -0.03 -19.41
CA LEU A 407 12.67 -0.96 -18.84
C LEU A 407 12.20 -1.61 -17.52
N TYR A 408 11.13 -1.13 -16.91
CA TYR A 408 10.64 -1.63 -15.63
C TYR A 408 10.39 -3.15 -15.64
N PRO A 409 9.69 -3.74 -16.62
CA PRO A 409 9.48 -5.19 -16.65
C PRO A 409 10.79 -5.98 -16.72
N ARG A 410 11.75 -5.50 -17.52
CA ARG A 410 13.06 -6.16 -17.66
C ARG A 410 13.88 -6.07 -16.38
N LEU A 411 13.80 -4.95 -15.66
CA LEU A 411 14.42 -4.78 -14.33
C LEU A 411 13.88 -5.83 -13.35
N VAL A 412 12.55 -5.94 -13.22
CA VAL A 412 11.89 -6.92 -12.35
C VAL A 412 12.27 -8.35 -12.72
N GLN A 413 12.14 -8.70 -14.00
CA GLN A 413 12.40 -10.07 -14.47
C GLN A 413 13.85 -10.50 -14.25
N THR A 414 14.82 -9.64 -14.51
CA THR A 414 16.24 -9.97 -14.32
C THR A 414 16.62 -10.08 -12.85
N ALA A 415 16.09 -9.21 -12.00
CA ALA A 415 16.30 -9.31 -10.55
C ALA A 415 15.74 -10.61 -9.98
N LEU A 416 14.52 -11.02 -10.35
CA LEU A 416 13.89 -12.24 -9.84
C LEU A 416 14.46 -13.53 -10.43
N ALA A 417 14.96 -13.50 -11.67
CA ALA A 417 15.50 -14.69 -12.33
C ALA A 417 16.99 -14.92 -12.06
N GLU A 418 17.76 -13.83 -11.97
CA GLU A 418 19.22 -13.86 -12.02
C GLU A 418 19.87 -13.28 -10.75
N GLY A 419 19.03 -12.89 -9.76
CA GLY A 419 19.46 -12.36 -8.47
C GLY A 419 19.81 -10.86 -8.50
N VAL A 420 20.43 -10.38 -7.44
CA VAL A 420 20.70 -8.94 -7.23
C VAL A 420 21.54 -8.30 -8.33
N ASP A 421 22.44 -9.05 -8.96
CA ASP A 421 23.27 -8.57 -10.06
C ASP A 421 22.63 -8.73 -11.44
N GLY A 422 21.50 -9.40 -11.54
CA GLY A 422 20.80 -9.68 -12.80
C GLY A 422 20.56 -8.44 -13.66
N PRO A 423 20.02 -7.35 -13.12
CA PRO A 423 19.80 -6.11 -13.87
C PRO A 423 21.09 -5.49 -14.42
N ALA A 424 22.18 -5.50 -13.65
CA ALA A 424 23.49 -5.00 -14.09
C ALA A 424 24.08 -5.87 -15.20
N LYS A 425 24.08 -7.21 -15.03
CA LYS A 425 24.54 -8.18 -16.04
C LYS A 425 23.75 -8.10 -17.34
N ALA A 426 22.44 -7.86 -17.25
CA ALA A 426 21.55 -7.67 -18.40
C ALA A 426 21.69 -6.27 -19.05
N GLY A 427 22.52 -5.39 -18.51
CA GLY A 427 22.73 -4.02 -19.00
C GLY A 427 21.55 -3.07 -18.76
N VAL A 428 20.59 -3.44 -17.92
CA VAL A 428 19.41 -2.61 -17.61
C VAL A 428 19.81 -1.37 -16.84
N GLU A 429 20.65 -1.52 -15.82
CA GLU A 429 21.14 -0.38 -15.02
C GLU A 429 21.92 0.63 -15.85
N ASN A 430 22.71 0.17 -16.83
CA ASN A 430 23.41 1.08 -17.74
C ASN A 430 22.44 1.91 -18.59
N GLN A 431 21.34 1.32 -19.02
CA GLN A 431 20.29 2.02 -19.77
C GLN A 431 19.53 3.02 -18.87
N LEU A 432 19.42 2.74 -17.59
CA LEU A 432 18.80 3.61 -16.58
C LEU A 432 19.75 4.66 -16.00
N ARG A 433 21.02 4.73 -16.48
CA ARG A 433 22.07 5.58 -15.90
C ARG A 433 21.65 7.05 -15.73
N ALA A 434 20.81 7.59 -16.61
CA ALA A 434 20.32 8.96 -16.53
C ALA A 434 19.31 9.17 -15.37
N LEU A 435 18.65 8.12 -14.92
CA LEU A 435 17.70 8.16 -13.81
C LEU A 435 18.34 7.79 -12.47
N VAL A 436 19.51 7.13 -12.47
CA VAL A 436 20.17 6.71 -11.21
C VAL A 436 20.59 7.95 -10.44
N TYR A 437 20.02 8.09 -9.24
CA TYR A 437 20.40 9.15 -8.31
C TYR A 437 21.78 8.84 -7.71
N ARG A 438 22.65 9.84 -7.67
CA ARG A 438 23.97 9.76 -7.04
C ARG A 438 24.09 10.95 -6.11
N GLU A 439 24.25 10.68 -4.83
CA GLU A 439 24.80 11.68 -3.92
C GLU A 439 26.30 11.82 -4.23
N PHE A 440 26.70 13.05 -4.51
CA PHE A 440 28.12 13.39 -4.70
C PHE A 440 28.72 13.82 -3.37
#